data_b6818c633d55b4967fbfda71d5f53b15
#
_entry.id   b6818c633d55b4967fbfda71d5f53b15
#
_cell.length_a   1.000
_cell.length_b   1.000
_cell.length_c   1.000
_cell.angle_alpha   90.00
_cell.angle_beta   90.00
_cell.angle_gamma   90.00
#
_symmetry.space_group_name_H-M   'P 1'
#
loop_
_entity.id
_entity.type
_entity.pdbx_description
1 polymer ?
#
loop_
_entity_poly.entity_id
_entity_poly.type
_entity_poly.pdbx_seq_one_letter_code
_entity_poly.pdbx_strand_id
1 'polypeptide(L)'
;YAQMPGIVRGLLQEGTEVRKGLKIGDIDARAHSSYCHTISDKARAVGGAVLEAVSLYEKMAGRYAFVTLAAGLGTRFGGNKLETEIDGIPLYVRALRRMQIFGGFPSYLVAAPGCMEKEALDYGVVPVENREPERGISHSLKLGLERALKDNPDLKGVLFSVCDQPWIDPATIQQIFNTAALHPGSIVCAGCGDSRGNPVLWDRAYFLELTALEGDRGGKQIMEKYRDKVRVVQAGEKELRDIDVREDLPGAGRRKERRGDENYGSEA
;
A
#
# COMPACT_ATOMS: atom_id res chain seq x y z
N TYR A 1 -3.04 -2.38 -49.33
CA TYR A 1 -1.91 -3.24 -49.65
C TYR A 1 -0.82 -3.08 -48.62
N ALA A 2 -0.15 -4.20 -48.28
CA ALA A 2 1.00 -4.18 -47.42
C ALA A 2 2.15 -3.42 -48.09
N GLN A 3 2.84 -2.57 -47.32
CA GLN A 3 3.96 -1.76 -47.84
C GLN A 3 5.31 -2.51 -47.79
N MET A 4 5.33 -3.72 -47.26
CA MET A 4 6.53 -4.53 -47.12
C MET A 4 6.24 -6.00 -47.43
N PRO A 5 7.22 -6.75 -47.99
CA PRO A 5 7.10 -8.18 -48.13
C PRO A 5 7.14 -8.88 -46.76
N GLY A 6 6.42 -9.99 -46.64
CA GLY A 6 6.39 -10.75 -45.40
C GLY A 6 5.20 -11.71 -45.33
N ILE A 7 5.08 -12.41 -44.21
CA ILE A 7 3.95 -13.31 -43.93
C ILE A 7 2.98 -12.59 -43.00
N VAL A 8 1.69 -12.64 -43.28
CA VAL A 8 0.61 -12.12 -42.47
C VAL A 8 0.47 -13.02 -41.23
N ARG A 9 0.74 -12.47 -40.04
CA ARG A 9 0.60 -13.18 -38.77
C ARG A 9 -0.76 -12.97 -38.09
N GLY A 10 -1.45 -11.91 -38.44
CA GLY A 10 -2.76 -11.61 -37.92
C GLY A 10 -3.46 -10.55 -38.74
N LEU A 11 -4.77 -10.68 -38.88
CA LEU A 11 -5.67 -9.68 -39.46
C LEU A 11 -6.90 -9.55 -38.57
N LEU A 12 -7.50 -8.37 -38.56
CA LEU A 12 -8.84 -8.20 -38.01
C LEU A 12 -9.83 -9.04 -38.84
N GLN A 13 -10.85 -9.51 -38.15
CA GLN A 13 -11.91 -10.29 -38.82
C GLN A 13 -12.62 -9.45 -39.87
N GLU A 14 -12.98 -10.07 -40.98
CA GLU A 14 -13.78 -9.43 -42.02
C GLU A 14 -15.10 -8.89 -41.46
N GLY A 15 -15.49 -7.68 -41.87
CA GLY A 15 -16.66 -6.98 -41.36
C GLY A 15 -16.42 -6.13 -40.09
N THR A 16 -15.19 -6.13 -39.52
CA THR A 16 -14.85 -5.25 -38.40
C THR A 16 -14.80 -3.80 -38.83
N GLU A 17 -15.58 -2.92 -38.20
CA GLU A 17 -15.50 -1.48 -38.44
C GLU A 17 -14.16 -0.93 -37.97
N VAL A 18 -13.45 -0.21 -38.85
CA VAL A 18 -12.15 0.36 -38.56
C VAL A 18 -12.11 1.84 -38.89
N ARG A 19 -11.40 2.61 -38.05
CA ARG A 19 -11.14 4.02 -38.27
C ARG A 19 -9.74 4.21 -38.89
N LYS A 20 -9.55 5.35 -39.57
CA LYS A 20 -8.24 5.71 -40.10
C LYS A 20 -7.18 5.69 -39.02
N GLY A 21 -6.05 5.02 -39.29
CA GLY A 21 -4.93 4.90 -38.32
C GLY A 21 -5.00 3.67 -37.39
N LEU A 22 -6.10 2.91 -37.40
CA LEU A 22 -6.16 1.64 -36.68
C LEU A 22 -5.26 0.60 -37.32
N LYS A 23 -4.45 -0.10 -36.51
CA LYS A 23 -3.67 -1.26 -36.99
C LYS A 23 -4.64 -2.41 -37.29
N ILE A 24 -4.73 -2.86 -38.54
CA ILE A 24 -5.66 -3.91 -38.97
C ILE A 24 -5.00 -5.28 -39.10
N GLY A 25 -3.66 -5.35 -39.06
CA GLY A 25 -2.95 -6.62 -39.18
C GLY A 25 -1.48 -6.48 -38.83
N ASP A 26 -0.80 -7.61 -38.88
CA ASP A 26 0.63 -7.72 -38.58
C ASP A 26 1.34 -8.57 -39.64
N ILE A 27 2.47 -8.06 -40.12
CA ILE A 27 3.29 -8.73 -41.15
C ILE A 27 4.66 -8.99 -40.54
N ASP A 28 5.12 -10.25 -40.65
CA ASP A 28 6.45 -10.66 -40.24
C ASP A 28 7.39 -10.63 -41.47
N ALA A 29 8.32 -9.67 -41.45
CA ALA A 29 9.29 -9.46 -42.52
C ALA A 29 10.28 -10.63 -42.71
N ARG A 30 10.42 -11.50 -41.70
CA ARG A 30 11.28 -12.69 -41.79
C ARG A 30 10.74 -13.73 -42.78
N ALA A 31 9.48 -13.58 -43.21
CA ALA A 31 8.83 -14.32 -44.29
C ALA A 31 8.84 -15.86 -44.14
N HIS A 32 8.91 -16.37 -42.90
CA HIS A 32 8.89 -17.80 -42.61
C HIS A 32 7.58 -18.22 -41.93
N SER A 33 6.86 -19.17 -42.54
CA SER A 33 5.51 -19.61 -42.09
C SER A 33 5.49 -20.15 -40.65
N SER A 34 6.59 -20.74 -40.16
CA SER A 34 6.68 -21.22 -38.77
C SER A 34 6.43 -20.12 -37.73
N TYR A 35 6.72 -18.85 -38.03
CA TYR A 35 6.45 -17.75 -37.12
C TYR A 35 4.95 -17.45 -36.93
N CYS A 36 4.08 -17.94 -37.82
CA CYS A 36 2.64 -17.83 -37.62
C CYS A 36 2.12 -18.78 -36.53
N HIS A 37 2.86 -19.84 -36.24
CA HIS A 37 2.51 -20.87 -35.25
C HIS A 37 3.31 -20.75 -33.93
N THR A 38 4.15 -19.75 -33.81
CA THR A 38 4.96 -19.50 -32.60
C THR A 38 4.53 -18.23 -31.89
N ILE A 39 4.68 -18.21 -30.57
CA ILE A 39 4.48 -17.02 -29.76
C ILE A 39 5.59 -16.02 -30.09
N SER A 40 5.25 -14.74 -30.34
CA SER A 40 6.24 -13.68 -30.59
C SER A 40 7.13 -13.47 -29.35
N ASP A 41 8.36 -13.00 -29.55
CA ASP A 41 9.30 -12.72 -28.44
C ASP A 41 8.71 -11.71 -27.45
N LYS A 42 7.98 -10.70 -27.94
CA LYS A 42 7.23 -9.76 -27.10
C LYS A 42 6.17 -10.45 -26.24
N ALA A 43 5.34 -11.32 -26.85
CA ALA A 43 4.30 -12.06 -26.12
C ALA A 43 4.92 -13.04 -25.11
N ARG A 44 6.06 -13.65 -25.46
CA ARG A 44 6.81 -14.52 -24.54
C ARG A 44 7.38 -13.75 -23.35
N ALA A 45 7.95 -12.56 -23.61
CA ALA A 45 8.47 -11.68 -22.55
C ALA A 45 7.35 -11.24 -21.59
N VAL A 46 6.19 -10.81 -22.13
CA VAL A 46 5.02 -10.43 -21.32
C VAL A 46 4.50 -11.63 -20.54
N GLY A 47 4.35 -12.79 -21.18
CA GLY A 47 3.91 -14.02 -20.52
C GLY A 47 4.87 -14.47 -19.40
N GLY A 48 6.17 -14.33 -19.63
CA GLY A 48 7.21 -14.59 -18.61
C GLY A 48 7.08 -13.66 -17.40
N ALA A 49 6.91 -12.37 -17.64
CA ALA A 49 6.71 -11.40 -16.58
C ALA A 49 5.42 -11.65 -15.76
N VAL A 50 4.33 -12.03 -16.42
CA VAL A 50 3.08 -12.43 -15.73
C VAL A 50 3.29 -13.68 -14.89
N LEU A 51 3.95 -14.71 -15.44
CA LEU A 51 4.24 -15.94 -14.70
C LEU A 51 5.11 -15.67 -13.47
N GLU A 52 6.13 -14.83 -13.60
CA GLU A 52 6.97 -14.40 -12.47
C GLU A 52 6.15 -13.70 -11.40
N ALA A 53 5.28 -12.75 -11.78
CA ALA A 53 4.40 -12.03 -10.86
C ALA A 53 3.44 -12.97 -10.13
N VAL A 54 2.81 -13.94 -10.84
CA VAL A 54 1.93 -14.96 -10.24
C VAL A 54 2.71 -15.85 -9.28
N SER A 55 3.88 -16.33 -9.69
CA SER A 55 4.73 -17.19 -8.83
C SER A 55 5.18 -16.47 -7.56
N LEU A 56 5.49 -15.17 -7.65
CA LEU A 56 5.85 -14.35 -6.50
C LEU A 56 4.64 -14.13 -5.59
N TYR A 57 3.47 -13.84 -6.15
CA TYR A 57 2.23 -13.70 -5.40
C TYR A 57 1.87 -15.00 -4.64
N GLU A 58 1.94 -16.16 -5.29
CA GLU A 58 1.70 -17.46 -4.65
C GLU A 58 2.66 -17.75 -3.48
N LYS A 59 3.93 -17.32 -3.60
CA LYS A 59 4.90 -17.43 -2.50
C LYS A 59 4.56 -16.53 -1.31
N MET A 60 3.84 -15.44 -1.53
CA MET A 60 3.49 -14.45 -0.49
C MET A 60 2.10 -14.72 0.11
N ALA A 61 1.12 -15.15 -0.70
CA ALA A 61 -0.26 -15.35 -0.28
C ALA A 61 -0.33 -16.30 0.92
N GLY A 62 -1.05 -15.88 1.97
CA GLY A 62 -1.19 -16.63 3.21
C GLY A 62 0.07 -16.73 4.09
N ARG A 63 1.21 -16.19 3.64
CA ARG A 63 2.47 -16.19 4.42
C ARG A 63 2.78 -14.85 5.08
N TYR A 64 2.19 -13.79 4.61
CA TYR A 64 2.29 -12.45 5.17
C TYR A 64 0.91 -11.96 5.57
N ALA A 65 0.84 -11.16 6.62
CA ALA A 65 -0.38 -10.46 7.02
C ALA A 65 -0.20 -8.95 6.87
N PHE A 66 -1.31 -8.26 6.73
CA PHE A 66 -1.37 -6.80 6.67
C PHE A 66 -2.13 -6.28 7.90
N VAL A 67 -1.47 -5.54 8.78
CA VAL A 67 -2.05 -4.94 9.98
C VAL A 67 -2.01 -3.43 9.87
N THR A 68 -3.16 -2.78 10.02
CA THR A 68 -3.24 -1.32 10.07
C THR A 68 -3.62 -0.87 11.48
N LEU A 69 -2.86 0.08 12.01
CA LEU A 69 -3.07 0.64 13.35
C LEU A 69 -3.95 1.89 13.26
N ALA A 70 -5.06 1.88 13.97
CA ALA A 70 -6.09 2.92 14.00
C ALA A 70 -6.52 3.27 15.43
N ALA A 71 -5.81 2.79 16.46
CA ALA A 71 -6.16 2.99 17.88
C ALA A 71 -5.47 4.20 18.53
N GLY A 72 -4.80 5.05 17.75
CA GLY A 72 -4.16 6.27 18.28
C GLY A 72 -5.19 7.26 18.83
N LEU A 73 -4.91 7.85 20.00
CA LEU A 73 -5.85 8.74 20.71
C LEU A 73 -6.12 10.08 19.99
N GLY A 74 -5.33 10.45 18.98
CA GLY A 74 -5.55 11.69 18.18
C GLY A 74 -5.61 12.98 18.98
N THR A 75 -5.04 13.03 20.19
CA THR A 75 -5.20 14.12 21.17
C THR A 75 -4.81 15.49 20.61
N ARG A 76 -3.82 15.53 19.72
CA ARG A 76 -3.35 16.79 19.08
C ARG A 76 -4.29 17.30 18.00
N PHE A 77 -5.10 16.42 17.40
CA PHE A 77 -6.00 16.77 16.29
C PHE A 77 -7.27 17.48 16.75
N GLY A 78 -7.66 17.32 18.03
CA GLY A 78 -8.83 17.97 18.62
C GLY A 78 -10.17 17.41 18.12
N GLY A 79 -10.26 16.11 17.86
CA GLY A 79 -11.46 15.43 17.40
C GLY A 79 -11.16 14.04 16.84
N ASN A 80 -12.16 13.40 16.19
CA ASN A 80 -11.95 12.11 15.56
C ASN A 80 -11.11 12.29 14.26
N LYS A 81 -9.79 12.16 14.39
CA LYS A 81 -8.82 12.29 13.29
C LYS A 81 -9.16 11.36 12.13
N LEU A 82 -9.53 10.13 12.41
CA LEU A 82 -9.70 9.10 11.39
C LEU A 82 -10.95 9.26 10.53
N GLU A 83 -11.98 9.95 11.05
CA GLU A 83 -13.19 10.31 10.28
C GLU A 83 -12.98 11.54 9.40
N THR A 84 -11.86 12.24 9.55
CA THR A 84 -11.58 13.42 8.73
C THR A 84 -11.42 13.02 7.27
N GLU A 85 -12.08 13.80 6.41
CA GLU A 85 -12.10 13.53 4.96
C GLU A 85 -10.99 14.27 4.22
N ILE A 86 -10.37 13.58 3.28
CA ILE A 86 -9.55 14.15 2.22
C ILE A 86 -10.22 13.79 0.89
N ASP A 87 -10.58 14.80 0.09
CA ASP A 87 -11.33 14.66 -1.16
C ASP A 87 -12.63 13.84 -0.97
N GLY A 88 -13.37 14.09 0.12
CA GLY A 88 -14.64 13.42 0.43
C GLY A 88 -14.50 11.96 0.90
N ILE A 89 -13.31 11.50 1.25
CA ILE A 89 -13.06 10.13 1.71
C ILE A 89 -12.37 10.17 3.08
N PRO A 90 -12.98 9.59 4.14
CA PRO A 90 -12.37 9.50 5.46
C PRO A 90 -11.02 8.77 5.47
N LEU A 91 -10.11 9.16 6.37
CA LEU A 91 -8.77 8.57 6.46
C LEU A 91 -8.82 7.05 6.65
N TYR A 92 -9.69 6.55 7.54
CA TYR A 92 -9.84 5.11 7.76
C TYR A 92 -10.35 4.37 6.53
N VAL A 93 -11.26 4.97 5.75
CA VAL A 93 -11.76 4.36 4.50
C VAL A 93 -10.64 4.25 3.47
N ARG A 94 -9.76 5.26 3.38
CA ARG A 94 -8.58 5.20 2.52
C ARG A 94 -7.66 4.05 2.91
N ALA A 95 -7.45 3.83 4.21
CA ALA A 95 -6.66 2.72 4.71
C ALA A 95 -7.31 1.37 4.38
N LEU A 96 -8.62 1.20 4.63
CA LEU A 96 -9.37 -0.02 4.30
C LEU A 96 -9.34 -0.34 2.80
N ARG A 97 -9.52 0.66 1.94
CA ARG A 97 -9.41 0.48 0.47
C ARG A 97 -8.02 -0.01 0.05
N ARG A 98 -6.96 0.51 0.67
CA ARG A 98 -5.60 0.01 0.43
C ARG A 98 -5.45 -1.46 0.83
N MET A 99 -5.95 -1.83 2.01
CA MET A 99 -5.90 -3.22 2.47
C MET A 99 -6.68 -4.14 1.54
N GLN A 100 -7.84 -3.71 1.03
CA GLN A 100 -8.66 -4.49 0.10
C GLN A 100 -7.93 -4.80 -1.21
N ILE A 101 -7.06 -3.91 -1.71
CA ILE A 101 -6.22 -4.17 -2.90
C ILE A 101 -5.35 -5.42 -2.68
N PHE A 102 -4.96 -5.68 -1.44
CA PHE A 102 -4.15 -6.84 -1.02
C PHE A 102 -5.01 -7.97 -0.44
N GLY A 103 -6.22 -8.17 -0.94
CA GLY A 103 -7.21 -9.14 -0.42
C GLY A 103 -6.76 -10.61 -0.41
N GLY A 104 -5.61 -10.95 -1.00
CA GLY A 104 -4.95 -12.25 -0.87
C GLY A 104 -4.15 -12.43 0.42
N PHE A 105 -4.01 -11.37 1.23
CA PHE A 105 -3.31 -11.39 2.51
C PHE A 105 -4.30 -11.27 3.66
N PRO A 106 -4.19 -12.08 4.73
CA PRO A 106 -4.93 -11.86 5.97
C PRO A 106 -4.72 -10.42 6.45
N SER A 107 -5.83 -9.69 6.66
CA SER A 107 -5.78 -8.25 6.92
C SER A 107 -6.52 -7.90 8.20
N TYR A 108 -5.91 -7.07 9.06
CA TYR A 108 -6.38 -6.74 10.40
C TYR A 108 -6.35 -5.23 10.64
N LEU A 109 -7.43 -4.68 11.21
CA LEU A 109 -7.50 -3.30 11.66
C LEU A 109 -7.53 -3.24 13.18
N VAL A 110 -6.50 -2.68 13.80
CA VAL A 110 -6.45 -2.49 15.26
C VAL A 110 -7.03 -1.12 15.59
N ALA A 111 -8.20 -1.08 16.24
CA ALA A 111 -8.93 0.15 16.55
C ALA A 111 -9.50 0.11 17.97
N ALA A 112 -9.98 1.26 18.46
CA ALA A 112 -10.75 1.32 19.70
C ALA A 112 -12.07 0.52 19.57
N PRO A 113 -12.62 -0.01 20.67
CA PRO A 113 -13.85 -0.78 20.65
C PRO A 113 -15.02 -0.01 20.02
N GLY A 114 -15.82 -0.69 19.19
CA GLY A 114 -16.97 -0.11 18.49
C GLY A 114 -16.62 0.86 17.36
N CYS A 115 -15.31 1.05 17.08
CA CYS A 115 -14.86 1.92 16.00
C CYS A 115 -14.57 1.11 14.74
N MET A 116 -15.22 1.46 13.62
CA MET A 116 -14.93 0.93 12.28
C MET A 116 -15.07 -0.60 12.11
N GLU A 117 -15.74 -1.32 13.04
CA GLU A 117 -15.86 -2.77 12.98
C GLU A 117 -16.65 -3.22 11.75
N LYS A 118 -17.83 -2.63 11.54
CA LYS A 118 -18.67 -2.96 10.39
C LYS A 118 -17.97 -2.62 9.09
N GLU A 119 -17.42 -1.43 9.00
CA GLU A 119 -16.69 -0.96 7.82
C GLU A 119 -15.49 -1.87 7.52
N ALA A 120 -14.72 -2.27 8.53
CA ALA A 120 -13.60 -3.18 8.34
C ALA A 120 -14.08 -4.52 7.72
N LEU A 121 -15.15 -5.11 8.25
CA LEU A 121 -15.73 -6.34 7.73
C LEU A 121 -16.25 -6.20 6.29
N ASP A 122 -16.86 -5.07 5.94
CA ASP A 122 -17.35 -4.78 4.60
C ASP A 122 -16.18 -4.73 3.57
N TYR A 123 -14.97 -4.41 4.01
CA TYR A 123 -13.74 -4.45 3.21
C TYR A 123 -12.95 -5.77 3.30
N GLY A 124 -13.49 -6.78 4.00
CA GLY A 124 -12.82 -8.07 4.20
C GLY A 124 -11.64 -8.01 5.19
N VAL A 125 -11.62 -6.99 6.05
CA VAL A 125 -10.57 -6.77 7.07
C VAL A 125 -11.11 -7.18 8.44
N VAL A 126 -10.33 -7.95 9.20
CA VAL A 126 -10.70 -8.43 10.53
C VAL A 126 -10.47 -7.32 11.56
N PRO A 127 -11.50 -6.86 12.29
CA PRO A 127 -11.33 -5.90 13.37
C PRO A 127 -10.64 -6.55 14.58
N VAL A 128 -9.74 -5.78 15.23
CA VAL A 128 -9.04 -6.13 16.45
C VAL A 128 -9.21 -4.99 17.45
N GLU A 129 -9.91 -5.25 18.54
CA GLU A 129 -10.15 -4.23 19.57
C GLU A 129 -8.90 -3.93 20.39
N ASN A 130 -8.53 -2.66 20.51
CA ASN A 130 -7.61 -2.17 21.51
C ASN A 130 -8.40 -1.39 22.57
N ARG A 131 -8.59 -1.98 23.76
CA ARG A 131 -9.32 -1.38 24.89
C ARG A 131 -8.44 -0.51 25.79
N GLU A 132 -7.12 -0.53 25.56
CA GLU A 132 -6.13 0.16 26.38
C GLU A 132 -5.18 0.99 25.46
N PRO A 133 -5.71 1.95 24.64
CA PRO A 133 -4.90 2.72 23.69
C PRO A 133 -3.86 3.61 24.40
N GLU A 134 -4.07 3.94 25.68
CA GLU A 134 -3.14 4.67 26.54
C GLU A 134 -1.84 3.93 26.81
N ARG A 135 -1.80 2.61 26.60
CA ARG A 135 -0.57 1.81 26.68
C ARG A 135 0.40 2.05 25.52
N GLY A 136 0.00 2.91 24.58
CA GLY A 136 0.84 3.34 23.47
C GLY A 136 0.81 2.39 22.25
N ILE A 137 1.59 2.76 21.25
CA ILE A 137 1.61 2.06 19.93
C ILE A 137 2.08 0.60 20.06
N SER A 138 2.98 0.29 21.01
CA SER A 138 3.47 -1.07 21.22
C SER A 138 2.36 -2.06 21.54
N HIS A 139 1.35 -1.62 22.30
CA HIS A 139 0.19 -2.45 22.62
C HIS A 139 -0.66 -2.76 21.37
N SER A 140 -0.89 -1.77 20.53
CA SER A 140 -1.58 -1.97 19.24
C SER A 140 -0.82 -2.92 18.31
N LEU A 141 0.52 -2.78 18.21
CA LEU A 141 1.37 -3.70 17.45
C LEU A 141 1.23 -5.14 17.96
N LYS A 142 1.29 -5.31 19.28
CA LYS A 142 1.16 -6.63 19.92
C LYS A 142 -0.19 -7.27 19.64
N LEU A 143 -1.29 -6.56 19.85
CA LEU A 143 -2.65 -7.06 19.58
C LEU A 143 -2.83 -7.50 18.13
N GLY A 144 -2.37 -6.68 17.18
CA GLY A 144 -2.44 -6.99 15.76
C GLY A 144 -1.61 -8.22 15.39
N LEU A 145 -0.39 -8.33 15.93
CA LEU A 145 0.49 -9.47 15.70
C LEU A 145 -0.06 -10.76 16.31
N GLU A 146 -0.52 -10.72 17.56
CA GLU A 146 -1.10 -11.87 18.25
C GLU A 146 -2.35 -12.41 17.53
N ARG A 147 -3.21 -11.50 17.05
CA ARG A 147 -4.38 -11.89 16.27
C ARG A 147 -4.00 -12.52 14.93
N ALA A 148 -3.06 -11.91 14.22
CA ALA A 148 -2.57 -12.44 12.95
C ALA A 148 -1.95 -13.84 13.10
N LEU A 149 -1.17 -14.06 14.17
CA LEU A 149 -0.57 -15.36 14.48
C LEU A 149 -1.58 -16.40 14.96
N LYS A 150 -2.62 -15.98 15.69
CA LYS A 150 -3.71 -16.88 16.11
C LYS A 150 -4.45 -17.44 14.90
N ASP A 151 -4.75 -16.58 13.92
CA ASP A 151 -5.51 -16.98 12.74
C ASP A 151 -4.60 -17.69 11.72
N ASN A 152 -3.30 -17.36 11.68
CA ASN A 152 -2.31 -17.88 10.74
C ASN A 152 -0.98 -18.15 11.45
N PRO A 153 -0.79 -19.31 12.10
CA PRO A 153 0.41 -19.61 12.88
C PRO A 153 1.71 -19.66 12.07
N ASP A 154 1.61 -19.92 10.76
CA ASP A 154 2.76 -20.11 9.87
C ASP A 154 3.22 -18.84 9.15
N LEU A 155 2.71 -17.66 9.55
CA LEU A 155 3.12 -16.40 8.96
C LEU A 155 4.64 -16.24 8.96
N LYS A 156 5.18 -15.77 7.84
CA LYS A 156 6.60 -15.45 7.64
C LYS A 156 6.91 -14.00 7.95
N GLY A 157 5.91 -13.13 7.90
CA GLY A 157 6.06 -11.72 8.24
C GLY A 157 4.72 -11.00 8.37
N VAL A 158 4.77 -9.81 8.94
CA VAL A 158 3.60 -8.93 9.11
C VAL A 158 3.99 -7.52 8.67
N LEU A 159 3.21 -6.96 7.76
CA LEU A 159 3.28 -5.55 7.40
C LEU A 159 2.44 -4.74 8.40
N PHE A 160 3.06 -3.77 9.06
CA PHE A 160 2.34 -2.77 9.84
C PHE A 160 2.27 -1.45 9.08
N SER A 161 1.08 -0.88 9.01
CA SER A 161 0.82 0.46 8.52
C SER A 161 0.01 1.26 9.54
N VAL A 162 -0.16 2.55 9.28
CA VAL A 162 -0.95 3.46 10.10
C VAL A 162 -2.08 4.08 9.26
N CYS A 163 -3.19 4.42 9.91
CA CYS A 163 -4.34 5.03 9.23
C CYS A 163 -4.11 6.48 8.81
N ASP A 164 -3.20 7.17 9.45
CA ASP A 164 -2.95 8.62 9.30
C ASP A 164 -1.95 8.98 8.19
N GLN A 165 -1.49 7.99 7.41
CA GLN A 165 -0.74 8.18 6.16
C GLN A 165 -1.65 7.95 4.94
N PRO A 166 -2.45 8.92 4.52
CA PRO A 166 -3.46 8.72 3.49
C PRO A 166 -2.91 8.59 2.06
N TRP A 167 -1.66 8.98 1.84
CA TRP A 167 -1.07 9.09 0.50
C TRP A 167 -0.14 7.94 0.12
N ILE A 168 0.04 6.94 1.00
CA ILE A 168 0.84 5.74 0.67
C ILE A 168 0.30 5.08 -0.59
N ASP A 169 1.18 4.91 -1.58
CA ASP A 169 0.85 4.27 -2.85
C ASP A 169 0.79 2.74 -2.66
N PRO A 170 -0.25 2.06 -3.17
CA PRO A 170 -0.28 0.61 -3.22
C PRO A 170 0.95 -0.02 -3.89
N ALA A 171 1.56 0.65 -4.87
CA ALA A 171 2.79 0.18 -5.50
C ALA A 171 3.97 0.11 -4.52
N THR A 172 4.09 1.08 -3.61
CA THR A 172 5.09 1.07 -2.53
C THR A 172 4.89 -0.13 -1.60
N ILE A 173 3.64 -0.40 -1.20
CA ILE A 173 3.29 -1.57 -0.37
C ILE A 173 3.63 -2.87 -1.11
N GLN A 174 3.30 -2.96 -2.40
CA GLN A 174 3.64 -4.14 -3.21
C GLN A 174 5.15 -4.36 -3.28
N GLN A 175 5.93 -3.30 -3.46
CA GLN A 175 7.40 -3.40 -3.46
C GLN A 175 7.94 -3.85 -2.11
N ILE A 176 7.34 -3.44 -0.98
CA ILE A 176 7.71 -3.91 0.36
C ILE A 176 7.50 -5.43 0.46
N PHE A 177 6.33 -5.95 0.06
CA PHE A 177 6.06 -7.38 0.06
C PHE A 177 7.03 -8.15 -0.86
N ASN A 178 7.25 -7.65 -2.08
CA ASN A 178 8.18 -8.26 -3.04
C ASN A 178 9.60 -8.32 -2.46
N THR A 179 10.07 -7.22 -1.87
CA THR A 179 11.41 -7.15 -1.26
C THR A 179 11.54 -8.13 -0.10
N ALA A 180 10.52 -8.25 0.76
CA ALA A 180 10.52 -9.21 1.87
C ALA A 180 10.55 -10.66 1.38
N ALA A 181 9.78 -10.98 0.32
CA ALA A 181 9.76 -12.32 -0.26
C ALA A 181 11.11 -12.72 -0.89
N LEU A 182 11.81 -11.76 -1.48
CA LEU A 182 13.13 -11.96 -2.10
C LEU A 182 14.27 -11.98 -1.06
N HIS A 183 14.06 -11.39 0.11
CA HIS A 183 15.06 -11.24 1.16
C HIS A 183 14.53 -11.72 2.53
N PRO A 184 14.31 -13.03 2.73
CA PRO A 184 13.88 -13.56 4.01
C PRO A 184 14.81 -13.14 5.16
N GLY A 185 14.25 -12.91 6.35
CA GLY A 185 14.99 -12.45 7.53
C GLY A 185 15.28 -10.93 7.53
N SER A 186 14.69 -10.17 6.61
CA SER A 186 14.86 -8.71 6.57
C SER A 186 13.70 -7.96 7.24
N ILE A 187 13.98 -6.72 7.62
CA ILE A 187 12.99 -5.71 7.96
C ILE A 187 12.87 -4.79 6.74
N VAL A 188 11.68 -4.67 6.16
CA VAL A 188 11.49 -3.86 4.96
C VAL A 188 10.58 -2.68 5.26
N CYS A 189 11.06 -1.45 5.08
CA CYS A 189 10.30 -0.24 5.37
C CYS A 189 10.21 0.69 4.16
N ALA A 190 9.20 1.55 4.16
CA ALA A 190 9.18 2.70 3.27
C ALA A 190 10.19 3.76 3.74
N GLY A 191 10.76 4.53 2.80
CA GLY A 191 11.68 5.61 3.13
C GLY A 191 11.81 6.62 2.01
N CYS A 192 12.23 7.84 2.36
CA CYS A 192 12.56 8.92 1.43
C CYS A 192 13.85 9.58 1.89
N GLY A 193 14.89 9.55 1.07
CA GLY A 193 16.23 9.95 1.47
C GLY A 193 16.71 9.14 2.69
N ASP A 194 17.09 9.84 3.76
CA ASP A 194 17.52 9.20 5.02
C ASP A 194 16.37 8.86 5.98
N SER A 195 15.16 9.35 5.68
CA SER A 195 13.97 9.09 6.49
C SER A 195 13.45 7.67 6.25
N ARG A 196 13.10 6.97 7.35
CA ARG A 196 12.53 5.62 7.34
C ARG A 196 11.26 5.64 8.20
N GLY A 197 10.21 5.00 7.72
CA GLY A 197 8.92 5.02 8.42
C GLY A 197 7.98 3.91 7.96
N ASN A 198 6.73 4.06 8.37
CA ASN A 198 5.66 3.17 7.95
C ASN A 198 5.34 3.34 6.45
N PRO A 199 4.84 2.28 5.80
CA PRO A 199 4.65 0.93 6.33
C PRO A 199 5.96 0.16 6.53
N VAL A 200 5.98 -0.75 7.52
CA VAL A 200 7.13 -1.61 7.80
C VAL A 200 6.69 -3.07 7.81
N LEU A 201 7.34 -3.90 7.01
CA LEU A 201 7.19 -5.34 7.05
C LEU A 201 8.28 -5.96 7.91
N TRP A 202 7.86 -6.72 8.89
CA TRP A 202 8.72 -7.43 9.83
C TRP A 202 8.73 -8.92 9.50
N ASP A 203 9.90 -9.49 9.27
CA ASP A 203 10.06 -10.94 9.19
C ASP A 203 9.76 -11.58 10.55
N ARG A 204 9.34 -12.84 10.54
CA ARG A 204 9.02 -13.63 11.73
C ARG A 204 10.15 -13.63 12.78
N ALA A 205 11.38 -13.52 12.35
CA ALA A 205 12.54 -13.47 13.24
C ALA A 205 12.47 -12.35 14.30
N TYR A 206 11.70 -11.30 14.04
CA TYR A 206 11.57 -10.12 14.92
C TYR A 206 10.29 -10.10 15.75
N PHE A 207 9.40 -11.09 15.63
CA PHE A 207 8.10 -11.08 16.32
C PHE A 207 8.22 -11.05 17.84
N LEU A 208 9.17 -11.78 18.41
CA LEU A 208 9.41 -11.77 19.86
C LEU A 208 9.85 -10.39 20.34
N GLU A 209 10.71 -9.70 19.59
CA GLU A 209 11.13 -8.35 19.96
C GLU A 209 10.01 -7.33 19.81
N LEU A 210 9.16 -7.47 18.78
CA LEU A 210 7.97 -6.62 18.61
C LEU A 210 6.98 -6.78 19.78
N THR A 211 6.76 -8.01 20.25
CA THR A 211 5.87 -8.28 21.38
C THR A 211 6.44 -7.85 22.73
N ALA A 212 7.76 -7.69 22.82
CA ALA A 212 8.47 -7.20 24.00
C ALA A 212 8.54 -5.65 24.08
N LEU A 213 8.06 -4.93 23.06
CA LEU A 213 7.99 -3.48 23.09
C LEU A 213 6.97 -3.00 24.15
N GLU A 214 7.28 -1.89 24.81
CA GLU A 214 6.42 -1.28 25.82
C GLU A 214 6.23 0.22 25.59
N GLY A 215 5.07 0.72 26.00
CA GLY A 215 4.72 2.14 25.95
C GLY A 215 4.59 2.69 24.51
N ASP A 216 4.86 3.96 24.34
CA ASP A 216 4.76 4.64 23.05
C ASP A 216 6.04 4.45 22.19
N ARG A 217 6.51 3.21 22.13
CA ARG A 217 7.69 2.81 21.36
C ARG A 217 7.29 1.94 20.19
N GLY A 218 7.50 2.45 18.98
CA GLY A 218 7.40 1.66 17.75
C GLY A 218 8.65 0.84 17.47
N GLY A 219 8.68 0.16 16.32
CA GLY A 219 9.79 -0.71 15.93
C GLY A 219 11.11 -0.01 15.60
N LYS A 220 11.22 1.31 15.71
CA LYS A 220 12.42 2.07 15.31
C LYS A 220 13.69 1.56 16.02
N GLN A 221 13.62 1.28 17.32
CA GLN A 221 14.76 0.75 18.09
C GLN A 221 15.21 -0.64 17.58
N ILE A 222 14.29 -1.48 17.10
CA ILE A 222 14.63 -2.78 16.52
C ILE A 222 15.33 -2.55 15.17
N MET A 223 14.84 -1.64 14.33
CA MET A 223 15.50 -1.27 13.07
C MET A 223 16.92 -0.72 13.32
N GLU A 224 17.11 0.05 14.38
CA GLU A 224 18.45 0.57 14.75
C GLU A 224 19.39 -0.54 15.19
N LYS A 225 18.89 -1.52 15.95
CA LYS A 225 19.66 -2.69 16.39
C LYS A 225 20.08 -3.58 15.22
N TYR A 226 19.22 -3.72 14.20
CA TYR A 226 19.41 -4.61 13.05
C TYR A 226 19.58 -3.85 11.73
N ARG A 227 20.38 -2.77 11.73
CA ARG A 227 20.54 -1.86 10.57
C ARG A 227 20.97 -2.60 9.29
N ASP A 228 21.78 -3.63 9.41
CA ASP A 228 22.26 -4.48 8.31
C ASP A 228 21.16 -5.34 7.68
N LYS A 229 20.07 -5.56 8.40
CA LYS A 229 18.87 -6.30 7.94
C LYS A 229 17.77 -5.39 7.43
N VAL A 230 17.88 -4.08 7.60
CA VAL A 230 16.87 -3.13 7.11
C VAL A 230 17.05 -2.89 5.63
N ARG A 231 15.97 -3.04 4.88
CA ARG A 231 15.87 -2.70 3.46
C ARG A 231 14.84 -1.60 3.28
N VAL A 232 15.20 -0.59 2.50
CA VAL A 232 14.36 0.59 2.28
C VAL A 232 13.78 0.52 0.88
N VAL A 233 12.46 0.57 0.79
CA VAL A 233 11.74 0.81 -0.46
C VAL A 233 11.54 2.31 -0.58
N GLN A 234 12.04 2.89 -1.69
CA GLN A 234 11.92 4.33 -1.91
C GLN A 234 10.46 4.70 -2.17
N ALA A 235 9.97 5.65 -1.40
CA ALA A 235 8.63 6.23 -1.50
C ALA A 235 8.74 7.74 -1.75
N GLY A 236 7.67 8.34 -2.27
CA GLY A 236 7.60 9.79 -2.39
C GLY A 236 7.48 10.47 -1.01
N GLU A 237 8.04 11.67 -0.86
CA GLU A 237 7.95 12.43 0.40
C GLU A 237 6.50 12.59 0.88
N LYS A 238 5.57 12.84 -0.05
CA LYS A 238 4.15 12.98 0.26
C LYS A 238 3.54 11.68 0.80
N GLU A 239 4.02 10.52 0.36
CA GLU A 239 3.50 9.23 0.80
C GLU A 239 3.73 8.99 2.29
N LEU A 240 4.89 9.43 2.81
CA LEU A 240 5.32 9.22 4.19
C LEU A 240 4.78 10.29 5.16
N ARG A 241 4.01 11.25 4.65
CA ARG A 241 3.49 12.34 5.47
C ARG A 241 2.31 11.88 6.33
N ASP A 242 2.43 12.07 7.64
CA ASP A 242 1.36 11.87 8.60
C ASP A 242 0.41 13.07 8.63
N ILE A 243 -0.84 12.83 8.96
CA ILE A 243 -1.81 13.85 9.34
C ILE A 243 -1.87 13.89 10.87
N ASP A 244 -1.17 14.79 11.53
CA ASP A 244 -1.12 14.88 12.99
C ASP A 244 -1.97 16.01 13.55
N VAL A 245 -2.09 17.09 12.83
CA VAL A 245 -2.87 18.28 13.17
C VAL A 245 -3.76 18.69 12.00
N ARG A 246 -4.76 19.56 12.27
CA ARG A 246 -5.69 20.00 11.20
C ARG A 246 -5.01 20.78 10.07
N GLU A 247 -3.89 21.40 10.35
CA GLU A 247 -3.06 22.13 9.42
C GLU A 247 -2.38 21.23 8.38
N ASP A 248 -2.23 19.93 8.66
CA ASP A 248 -1.69 18.94 7.71
C ASP A 248 -2.65 18.58 6.59
N LEU A 249 -3.93 18.93 6.75
CA LEU A 249 -4.95 18.66 5.75
C LEU A 249 -4.74 19.52 4.49
N PRO A 250 -4.98 18.94 3.29
CA PRO A 250 -4.91 19.68 2.04
C PRO A 250 -5.85 20.90 2.05
N GLY A 251 -5.30 22.10 1.79
CA GLY A 251 -6.07 23.34 1.72
C GLY A 251 -6.28 24.08 3.04
N ALA A 252 -5.81 23.55 4.18
CA ALA A 252 -5.92 24.24 5.47
C ALA A 252 -5.18 25.61 5.50
N GLY A 253 -4.08 25.75 4.73
CA GLY A 253 -3.32 27.00 4.62
C GLY A 253 -3.97 28.13 3.81
N ARG A 254 -4.97 27.83 2.96
CA ARG A 254 -5.60 28.83 2.09
C ARG A 254 -6.65 29.71 2.77
N ARG A 255 -7.05 29.43 4.02
CA ARG A 255 -8.06 30.22 4.75
C ARG A 255 -7.53 31.46 5.45
N LYS A 256 -6.21 31.61 5.61
CA LYS A 256 -5.62 32.79 6.27
C LYS A 256 -5.47 34.02 5.37
N GLU A 257 -5.44 33.88 4.03
CA GLU A 257 -5.25 35.02 3.12
C GLU A 257 -6.54 35.74 2.69
N ARG A 258 -7.75 35.21 2.98
CA ARG A 258 -9.02 35.85 2.58
C ARG A 258 -9.72 36.68 3.65
N ARG A 259 -9.10 36.93 4.82
CA ARG A 259 -9.67 37.81 5.86
C ARG A 259 -8.95 39.17 6.04
N GLY A 260 -8.10 39.55 5.08
CA GLY A 260 -7.29 40.78 5.18
C GLY A 260 -7.75 41.99 4.38
N ASP A 261 -8.70 41.89 3.46
CA ASP A 261 -9.04 43.00 2.55
C ASP A 261 -10.55 43.35 2.51
N GLU A 262 -11.15 43.59 3.67
CA GLU A 262 -12.42 44.34 3.75
C GLU A 262 -12.37 45.25 4.98
N ASN A 263 -11.65 46.36 4.86
CA ASN A 263 -11.94 47.61 5.59
C ASN A 263 -10.96 48.70 5.15
N TYR A 264 -11.36 49.47 4.13
CA TYR A 264 -11.00 50.89 4.04
C TYR A 264 -11.82 51.53 2.90
N GLY A 265 -12.71 52.42 3.28
CA GLY A 265 -13.26 53.38 2.32
C GLY A 265 -14.68 53.80 2.55
N SER A 266 -14.94 54.51 3.66
CA SER A 266 -15.99 55.49 3.68
C SER A 266 -15.58 56.65 4.55
N GLU A 267 -15.13 57.71 3.92
CA GLU A 267 -15.24 59.09 4.43
C GLU A 267 -14.70 60.02 3.37
N ALA A 268 -15.58 60.73 2.70
CA ALA A 268 -15.63 62.16 2.36
C ALA A 268 -16.63 62.43 1.22
#